data_3fcd63698a66284fe610fafe19c562ad
#
_entry.id   3fcd63698a66284fe610fafe19c562ad
#
_cell.length_a   1.000
_cell.length_b   1.000
_cell.length_c   1.000
_cell.angle_alpha   90.00
_cell.angle_beta   90.00
_cell.angle_gamma   90.00
#
_symmetry.space_group_name_H-M   'P 1'
#
loop_
_entity.id
_entity.type
_entity.pdbx_description
1 polymer ?
#
loop_
_entity_poly.entity_id
_entity_poly.type
_entity_poly.pdbx_seq_one_letter_code
_entity_poly.pdbx_strand_id
1 'polypeptide(L)'
;MSKIKRPICWEDVTTPSRLISDRKTVSASDIKQFGMNFDPQPYHLDRDAAKTSIFGGLCASGWHVCAIMMRLLSDKLTSEGIQFIGNDEIPKLKWIEPVFEDDSVYAEIQLKEKQRDPSNVDFGIISADIAVKNQRESDVMVLSAELLVKARQHHDA
;
A
#
# COMPACT_ATOMS: atom_id res chain seq x y z
N MET A 1 -18.17 -8.45 7.14
CA MET A 1 -18.05 -7.04 6.77
C MET A 1 -17.53 -6.25 7.97
N SER A 2 -16.33 -5.74 7.88
CA SER A 2 -15.78 -4.83 8.87
C SER A 2 -16.64 -3.56 8.89
N LYS A 3 -17.15 -3.17 10.07
CA LYS A 3 -17.88 -1.89 10.21
C LYS A 3 -16.91 -0.76 9.94
N ILE A 4 -17.17 0.03 8.90
CA ILE A 4 -16.44 1.26 8.62
C ILE A 4 -16.66 2.21 9.82
N LYS A 5 -15.58 2.66 10.44
CA LYS A 5 -15.63 3.61 11.55
C LYS A 5 -16.11 4.98 11.04
N ARG A 6 -16.62 5.79 11.95
CA ARG A 6 -16.99 7.18 11.59
C ARG A 6 -15.78 7.93 11.06
N PRO A 7 -15.97 8.80 10.04
CA PRO A 7 -14.88 9.62 9.56
C PRO A 7 -14.24 10.44 10.67
N ILE A 8 -12.91 10.40 10.72
CA ILE A 8 -12.09 11.20 11.64
C ILE A 8 -11.15 12.08 10.83
N CYS A 9 -10.82 13.23 11.40
CA CYS A 9 -9.84 14.13 10.80
C CYS A 9 -8.42 13.80 11.27
N TRP A 10 -7.44 14.37 10.59
CA TRP A 10 -6.03 14.21 10.91
C TRP A 10 -5.72 14.43 12.40
N GLU A 11 -6.36 15.42 13.04
CA GLU A 11 -6.17 15.74 14.46
C GLU A 11 -6.53 14.58 15.38
N ASP A 12 -7.49 13.75 14.98
CA ASP A 12 -8.03 12.65 15.79
C ASP A 12 -7.34 11.30 15.51
N VAL A 13 -6.45 11.24 14.52
CA VAL A 13 -5.68 10.02 14.24
C VAL A 13 -4.68 9.76 15.35
N THR A 14 -4.73 8.56 15.93
CA THR A 14 -3.78 8.15 16.96
C THR A 14 -2.42 7.81 16.36
N THR A 15 -1.38 8.47 16.83
CA THR A 15 0.01 8.17 16.47
C THR A 15 0.90 8.18 17.71
N PRO A 16 1.89 7.29 17.83
CA PRO A 16 2.14 6.17 16.92
C PRO A 16 1.05 5.10 17.00
N SER A 17 0.79 4.41 15.91
CA SER A 17 -0.13 3.27 15.89
C SER A 17 0.23 2.28 14.78
N ARG A 18 -0.20 1.04 14.94
CA ARG A 18 0.05 -0.05 13.98
C ARG A 18 -1.27 -0.57 13.46
N LEU A 19 -1.39 -0.63 12.13
CA LEU A 19 -2.56 -1.15 11.44
C LEU A 19 -2.15 -2.33 10.57
N ILE A 20 -3.03 -3.32 10.47
CA ILE A 20 -2.86 -4.49 9.60
C ILE A 20 -4.02 -4.52 8.62
N SER A 21 -3.71 -4.58 7.33
CA SER A 21 -4.72 -4.71 6.28
C SER A 21 -5.32 -6.11 6.20
N ASP A 22 -6.41 -6.24 5.46
CA ASP A 22 -6.86 -7.54 4.99
C ASP A 22 -5.82 -8.17 4.05
N ARG A 23 -5.96 -9.47 3.79
CA ARG A 23 -5.12 -10.21 2.86
C ARG A 23 -5.71 -10.17 1.45
N LYS A 24 -4.83 -10.17 0.45
CA LYS A 24 -5.20 -10.26 -0.96
C LYS A 24 -4.38 -11.35 -1.63
N THR A 25 -5.05 -12.31 -2.24
CA THR A 25 -4.40 -13.31 -3.10
C THR A 25 -4.14 -12.71 -4.47
N VAL A 26 -2.92 -12.90 -4.96
CA VAL A 26 -2.47 -12.36 -6.24
C VAL A 26 -2.62 -13.43 -7.32
N SER A 27 -3.62 -13.29 -8.19
CA SER A 27 -3.90 -14.28 -9.22
C SER A 27 -2.97 -14.18 -10.42
N ALA A 28 -2.75 -15.30 -11.10
CA ALA A 28 -2.02 -15.33 -12.38
C ALA A 28 -2.67 -14.40 -13.42
N SER A 29 -4.00 -14.35 -13.45
CA SER A 29 -4.75 -13.48 -14.36
C SER A 29 -4.43 -12.00 -14.11
N ASP A 30 -4.44 -11.56 -12.86
CA ASP A 30 -4.11 -10.18 -12.49
C ASP A 30 -2.66 -9.83 -12.81
N ILE A 31 -1.72 -10.75 -12.53
CA ILE A 31 -0.30 -10.58 -12.87
C ILE A 31 -0.11 -10.35 -14.36
N LYS A 32 -0.70 -11.20 -15.18
CA LYS A 32 -0.59 -11.12 -16.64
C LYS A 32 -1.25 -9.87 -17.20
N GLN A 33 -2.42 -9.51 -16.70
CA GLN A 33 -3.15 -8.33 -17.15
C GLN A 33 -2.38 -7.03 -16.84
N PHE A 34 -1.85 -6.92 -15.62
CA PHE A 34 -0.99 -5.78 -15.27
C PHE A 34 0.27 -5.73 -16.14
N GLY A 35 0.92 -6.88 -16.33
CA GLY A 35 2.10 -6.98 -17.19
C GLY A 35 1.82 -6.54 -18.62
N MET A 36 0.74 -7.01 -19.22
CA MET A 36 0.35 -6.64 -20.59
C MET A 36 0.10 -5.13 -20.72
N ASN A 37 -0.51 -4.51 -19.72
CA ASN A 37 -0.88 -3.11 -19.77
C ASN A 37 0.28 -2.16 -19.43
N PHE A 38 1.22 -2.56 -18.55
CA PHE A 38 2.17 -1.62 -17.95
C PHE A 38 3.62 -2.10 -17.90
N ASP A 39 3.87 -3.43 -17.91
CA ASP A 39 5.22 -3.98 -17.75
C ASP A 39 5.35 -5.33 -18.49
N PRO A 40 5.47 -5.30 -19.82
CA PRO A 40 5.35 -6.49 -20.66
C PRO A 40 6.63 -7.34 -20.68
N GLN A 41 7.18 -7.63 -19.52
CA GLN A 41 8.31 -8.55 -19.40
C GLN A 41 7.83 -10.01 -19.45
N PRO A 42 8.58 -10.93 -20.07
CA PRO A 42 8.14 -12.32 -20.24
C PRO A 42 7.73 -13.02 -18.94
N TYR A 43 8.45 -12.79 -17.85
CA TYR A 43 8.19 -13.40 -16.55
C TYR A 43 6.95 -12.85 -15.82
N HIS A 44 6.30 -11.83 -16.37
CA HIS A 44 4.98 -11.31 -15.92
C HIS A 44 3.84 -11.76 -16.84
N LEU A 45 4.15 -12.40 -17.96
CA LEU A 45 3.17 -12.72 -19.01
C LEU A 45 2.99 -14.22 -19.25
N ASP A 46 4.03 -15.02 -19.06
CA ASP A 46 4.08 -16.40 -19.47
C ASP A 46 4.77 -17.28 -18.43
N ARG A 47 4.09 -18.35 -17.99
CA ARG A 47 4.61 -19.25 -16.97
C ARG A 47 5.88 -19.99 -17.43
N ASP A 48 5.95 -20.39 -18.68
CA ASP A 48 7.10 -21.16 -19.20
C ASP A 48 8.33 -20.25 -19.31
N ALA A 49 8.16 -19.03 -19.82
CA ALA A 49 9.22 -18.03 -19.84
C ALA A 49 9.67 -17.65 -18.42
N ALA A 50 8.73 -17.54 -17.48
CA ALA A 50 9.03 -17.22 -16.10
C ALA A 50 9.85 -18.30 -15.38
N LYS A 51 9.59 -19.58 -15.65
CA LYS A 51 10.34 -20.70 -15.07
C LYS A 51 11.83 -20.67 -15.38
N THR A 52 12.20 -20.20 -16.57
CA THR A 52 13.59 -20.11 -17.02
C THR A 52 14.22 -18.74 -16.70
N SER A 53 13.45 -17.83 -16.11
CA SER A 53 13.93 -16.54 -15.65
C SER A 53 14.65 -16.63 -14.30
N ILE A 54 15.31 -15.53 -13.92
CA ILE A 54 15.94 -15.42 -12.59
C ILE A 54 14.94 -15.56 -11.43
N PHE A 55 13.65 -15.37 -11.67
CA PHE A 55 12.59 -15.50 -10.66
C PHE A 55 12.11 -16.94 -10.48
N GLY A 56 12.26 -17.78 -11.47
CA GLY A 56 11.88 -19.19 -11.40
C GLY A 56 10.37 -19.47 -11.42
N GLY A 57 9.54 -18.47 -11.67
CA GLY A 57 8.08 -18.58 -11.72
C GLY A 57 7.41 -17.28 -12.10
N LEU A 58 6.13 -17.38 -12.52
CA LEU A 58 5.31 -16.22 -12.85
C LEU A 58 5.17 -15.30 -11.64
N CYS A 59 5.62 -14.07 -11.76
CA CYS A 59 5.60 -13.10 -10.68
C CYS A 59 5.02 -11.75 -11.11
N ALA A 60 4.47 -11.05 -10.13
CA ALA A 60 3.94 -9.71 -10.32
C ALA A 60 5.05 -8.70 -10.62
N SER A 61 4.78 -7.75 -11.51
CA SER A 61 5.60 -6.56 -11.66
C SER A 61 5.75 -5.87 -10.30
N GLY A 62 6.92 -5.31 -10.03
CA GLY A 62 7.13 -4.50 -8.81
C GLY A 62 6.12 -3.36 -8.70
N TRP A 63 5.74 -2.73 -9.81
CA TRP A 63 4.70 -1.69 -9.84
C TRP A 63 3.30 -2.23 -9.59
N HIS A 64 3.04 -3.49 -9.95
CA HIS A 64 1.81 -4.18 -9.57
C HIS A 64 1.74 -4.38 -8.04
N VAL A 65 2.85 -4.74 -7.41
CA VAL A 65 2.94 -4.85 -5.94
C VAL A 65 2.68 -3.49 -5.29
N CYS A 66 3.19 -2.39 -5.86
CA CYS A 66 2.86 -1.03 -5.41
C CYS A 66 1.36 -0.73 -5.50
N ALA A 67 0.72 -1.10 -6.61
CA ALA A 67 -0.73 -0.92 -6.80
C ALA A 67 -1.55 -1.74 -5.79
N ILE A 68 -1.14 -2.97 -5.52
CA ILE A 68 -1.76 -3.83 -4.50
C ILE A 68 -1.59 -3.19 -3.11
N MET A 69 -0.39 -2.74 -2.77
CA MET A 69 -0.14 -2.03 -1.51
C MET A 69 -1.06 -0.82 -1.37
N MET A 70 -1.21 -0.03 -2.42
CA MET A 70 -2.09 1.14 -2.42
C MET A 70 -3.54 0.76 -2.14
N ARG A 71 -4.04 -0.34 -2.71
CA ARG A 71 -5.37 -0.85 -2.44
C ARG A 71 -5.52 -1.29 -0.97
N LEU A 72 -4.56 -2.04 -0.45
CA LEU A 72 -4.57 -2.51 0.94
C LEU A 72 -4.52 -1.34 1.92
N LEU A 73 -3.68 -0.35 1.65
CA LEU A 73 -3.56 0.88 2.44
C LEU A 73 -4.88 1.66 2.44
N SER A 74 -5.42 1.94 1.26
CA SER A 74 -6.66 2.72 1.11
C SER A 74 -7.84 2.06 1.81
N ASP A 75 -8.03 0.76 1.62
CA ASP A 75 -9.10 0.01 2.26
C ASP A 75 -8.95 0.02 3.78
N LYS A 76 -7.73 -0.17 4.28
CA LYS A 76 -7.48 -0.18 5.73
C LYS A 76 -7.71 1.20 6.35
N LEU A 77 -7.17 2.26 5.79
CA LEU A 77 -7.36 3.61 6.30
C LEU A 77 -8.84 4.01 6.27
N THR A 78 -9.55 3.68 5.20
CA THR A 78 -11.00 3.91 5.09
C THR A 78 -11.76 3.16 6.19
N SER A 79 -11.43 1.91 6.44
CA SER A 79 -12.07 1.10 7.49
C SER A 79 -11.86 1.69 8.89
N GLU A 80 -10.74 2.36 9.12
CA GLU A 80 -10.42 3.06 10.37
C GLU A 80 -11.04 4.46 10.46
N GLY A 81 -11.74 4.91 9.41
CA GLY A 81 -12.35 6.24 9.34
C GLY A 81 -11.36 7.35 8.96
N ILE A 82 -10.12 7.01 8.67
CA ILE A 82 -9.08 7.97 8.29
C ILE A 82 -9.35 8.47 6.88
N GLN A 83 -9.54 9.77 6.73
CA GLN A 83 -9.85 10.41 5.46
C GLN A 83 -8.57 10.64 4.65
N PHE A 84 -8.05 9.55 4.12
CA PHE A 84 -6.83 9.51 3.31
C PHE A 84 -7.09 10.09 1.91
N ILE A 85 -6.20 10.98 1.48
CA ILE A 85 -6.34 11.69 0.20
C ILE A 85 -5.31 11.23 -0.82
N GLY A 86 -4.12 10.90 -0.37
CA GLY A 86 -3.04 10.44 -1.22
C GLY A 86 -1.69 10.48 -0.51
N ASN A 87 -0.66 10.14 -1.25
CA ASN A 87 0.71 10.29 -0.78
C ASN A 87 1.25 11.63 -1.26
N ASP A 88 1.86 12.39 -0.36
CA ASP A 88 2.60 13.60 -0.73
C ASP A 88 3.99 13.22 -1.26
N GLU A 89 4.67 12.35 -0.55
CA GLU A 89 6.00 11.88 -0.89
C GLU A 89 6.20 10.42 -0.49
N ILE A 90 7.04 9.72 -1.23
CA ILE A 90 7.54 8.38 -0.89
C ILE A 90 9.06 8.45 -0.85
N PRO A 91 9.66 8.82 0.29
CA PRO A 91 11.10 9.04 0.41
C PRO A 91 11.93 7.78 0.16
N LYS A 92 11.34 6.60 0.41
CA LYS A 92 12.03 5.32 0.26
C LYS A 92 11.03 4.24 -0.15
N LEU A 93 11.43 3.46 -1.13
CA LEU A 93 10.72 2.25 -1.55
C LEU A 93 11.73 1.20 -1.97
N LYS A 94 11.56 -0.04 -1.49
CA LYS A 94 12.43 -1.17 -1.85
C LYS A 94 11.59 -2.42 -2.04
N TRP A 95 11.76 -3.08 -3.19
CA TRP A 95 11.28 -4.44 -3.44
C TRP A 95 12.31 -5.42 -2.87
N ILE A 96 11.86 -6.36 -2.03
CA ILE A 96 12.72 -7.29 -1.29
C ILE A 96 12.68 -8.67 -1.94
N GLU A 97 11.47 -9.21 -2.16
CA GLU A 97 11.24 -10.53 -2.75
C GLU A 97 10.17 -10.46 -3.83
N PRO A 98 10.22 -11.34 -4.86
CA PRO A 98 9.13 -11.44 -5.82
C PRO A 98 7.83 -11.88 -5.17
N VAL A 99 6.72 -11.42 -5.74
CA VAL A 99 5.37 -11.91 -5.43
C VAL A 99 4.95 -12.83 -6.57
N PHE A 100 4.78 -14.11 -6.26
CA PHE A 100 4.40 -15.14 -7.24
C PHE A 100 2.88 -15.28 -7.34
N GLU A 101 2.42 -15.93 -8.42
CA GLU A 101 1.01 -16.31 -8.52
C GLU A 101 0.58 -17.11 -7.30
N ASP A 102 -0.66 -16.86 -6.85
CA ASP A 102 -1.28 -17.45 -5.66
C ASP A 102 -0.67 -17.06 -4.30
N ASP A 103 0.36 -16.23 -4.29
CA ASP A 103 0.81 -15.60 -3.04
C ASP A 103 -0.33 -14.76 -2.43
N SER A 104 -0.43 -14.80 -1.12
CA SER A 104 -1.37 -13.98 -0.33
C SER A 104 -0.58 -12.91 0.40
N VAL A 105 -0.87 -11.67 0.13
CA VAL A 105 -0.14 -10.52 0.70
C VAL A 105 -1.04 -9.65 1.56
N TYR A 106 -0.43 -8.97 2.53
CA TYR A 106 -1.08 -7.97 3.37
C TYR A 106 -0.09 -6.85 3.70
N ALA A 107 -0.61 -5.71 4.11
CA ALA A 107 0.19 -4.56 4.52
C ALA A 107 0.18 -4.40 6.04
N GLU A 108 1.36 -4.24 6.60
CA GLU A 108 1.59 -3.78 7.96
C GLU A 108 1.95 -2.30 7.89
N ILE A 109 1.13 -1.46 8.51
CA ILE A 109 1.21 -0.01 8.40
C ILE A 109 1.54 0.55 9.77
N GLN A 110 2.72 1.13 9.90
CA GLN A 110 3.14 1.82 11.10
C GLN A 110 2.95 3.32 10.90
N LEU A 111 1.90 3.89 11.47
CA LEU A 111 1.72 5.35 11.53
C LEU A 111 2.68 5.89 12.61
N LYS A 112 3.50 6.88 12.28
CA LYS A 112 4.59 7.33 13.15
C LYS A 112 4.33 8.70 13.77
N GLU A 113 4.40 9.73 12.97
CA GLU A 113 4.33 11.11 13.43
C GLU A 113 3.33 11.91 12.60
N LYS A 114 2.73 12.88 13.23
CA LYS A 114 1.85 13.85 12.59
C LYS A 114 2.56 15.19 12.43
N GLN A 115 2.33 15.81 11.28
CA GLN A 115 2.89 17.11 10.96
C GLN A 115 1.86 17.93 10.19
N ARG A 116 1.80 19.23 10.46
CA ARG A 116 0.97 20.13 9.67
C ARG A 116 1.53 20.27 8.26
N ASP A 117 0.65 20.34 7.28
CA ASP A 117 1.04 20.70 5.92
C ASP A 117 1.27 22.23 5.88
N PRO A 118 2.50 22.69 5.64
CA PRO A 118 2.79 24.13 5.63
C PRO A 118 2.18 24.84 4.42
N SER A 119 1.81 24.10 3.38
CA SER A 119 1.27 24.65 2.14
C SER A 119 -0.26 24.62 2.08
N ASN A 120 -0.90 23.81 2.92
CA ASN A 120 -2.35 23.63 2.87
C ASN A 120 -2.93 23.28 4.24
N VAL A 121 -3.76 24.16 4.77
CA VAL A 121 -4.42 23.98 6.07
C VAL A 121 -5.52 22.92 6.08
N ASP A 122 -6.00 22.53 4.92
CA ASP A 122 -7.07 21.53 4.78
C ASP A 122 -6.57 20.09 4.99
N PHE A 123 -5.26 19.90 5.03
CA PHE A 123 -4.61 18.59 5.16
C PHE A 123 -3.56 18.59 6.26
N GLY A 124 -3.36 17.41 6.84
CA GLY A 124 -2.21 17.12 7.66
C GLY A 124 -1.42 15.97 7.05
N ILE A 125 -0.17 15.85 7.42
CA ILE A 125 0.73 14.79 6.99
C ILE A 125 0.89 13.80 8.13
N ILE A 126 0.88 12.50 7.80
CA ILE A 126 1.24 11.42 8.72
C ILE A 126 2.35 10.62 8.08
N SER A 127 3.52 10.58 8.72
CA SER A 127 4.60 9.70 8.27
C SER A 127 4.27 8.25 8.61
N ALA A 128 4.52 7.35 7.66
CA ALA A 128 4.25 5.93 7.81
C ALA A 128 5.38 5.08 7.25
N ASP A 129 5.68 3.98 7.94
CA ASP A 129 6.45 2.87 7.38
C ASP A 129 5.48 1.74 7.05
N ILE A 130 5.58 1.22 5.84
CA ILE A 130 4.68 0.18 5.34
C ILE A 130 5.52 -1.01 4.89
N ALA A 131 5.18 -2.19 5.38
CA ALA A 131 5.73 -3.45 4.91
C ALA A 131 4.62 -4.29 4.27
N VAL A 132 4.81 -4.70 3.02
CA VAL A 132 3.96 -5.69 2.38
C VAL A 132 4.60 -7.05 2.62
N LYS A 133 3.83 -7.96 3.21
CA LYS A 133 4.27 -9.30 3.61
C LYS A 133 3.47 -10.37 2.87
N ASN A 134 4.11 -11.49 2.60
CA ASN A 134 3.45 -12.66 2.01
C ASN A 134 2.90 -13.61 3.09
N GLN A 135 2.38 -14.77 2.67
CA GLN A 135 1.81 -15.80 3.57
C GLN A 135 2.84 -16.44 4.51
N ARG A 136 4.13 -16.28 4.23
CA ARG A 136 5.22 -16.75 5.09
C ARG A 136 5.75 -15.68 6.06
N GLU A 137 5.04 -14.54 6.16
CA GLU A 137 5.44 -13.37 6.95
C GLU A 137 6.75 -12.73 6.48
N SER A 138 7.19 -13.01 5.24
CA SER A 138 8.37 -12.39 4.64
C SER A 138 8.03 -11.04 4.03
N ASP A 139 8.89 -10.05 4.19
CA ASP A 139 8.76 -8.76 3.53
C ASP A 139 8.99 -8.91 2.02
N VAL A 140 8.02 -8.54 1.22
CA VAL A 140 8.13 -8.50 -0.24
C VAL A 140 8.42 -7.09 -0.74
N MET A 141 7.94 -6.08 -0.01
CA MET A 141 8.19 -4.67 -0.29
C MET A 141 8.13 -3.86 1.01
N VAL A 142 9.00 -2.90 1.14
CA VAL A 142 8.98 -1.93 2.25
C VAL A 142 9.07 -0.51 1.70
N LEU A 143 8.36 0.41 2.32
CA LEU A 143 8.40 1.82 1.94
C LEU A 143 8.17 2.73 3.14
N SER A 144 8.67 3.94 3.02
CA SER A 144 8.31 5.07 3.87
C SER A 144 7.47 6.04 3.04
N ALA A 145 6.36 6.51 3.57
CA ALA A 145 5.42 7.37 2.87
C ALA A 145 4.97 8.53 3.76
N GLU A 146 4.74 9.67 3.13
CA GLU A 146 4.07 10.82 3.72
C GLU A 146 2.60 10.79 3.28
N LEU A 147 1.69 10.49 4.21
CA LEU A 147 0.27 10.34 3.93
C LEU A 147 -0.44 11.68 4.13
N LEU A 148 -1.20 12.12 3.13
CA LEU A 148 -2.08 13.27 3.25
C LEU A 148 -3.44 12.83 3.80
N VAL A 149 -3.84 13.43 4.91
CA VAL A 149 -5.10 13.15 5.58
C VAL A 149 -5.87 14.45 5.80
N LYS A 150 -7.17 14.43 5.53
CA LYS A 150 -8.03 15.60 5.70
C LYS A 150 -7.98 16.12 7.13
N ALA A 151 -7.67 17.39 7.29
CA ALA A 151 -7.70 18.10 8.57
C ALA A 151 -9.09 18.70 8.83
N ARG A 152 -9.36 19.00 10.08
CA ARG A 152 -10.61 19.67 10.49
C ARG A 152 -10.62 21.08 9.93
N GLN A 153 -11.71 21.41 9.24
CA GLN A 153 -11.91 22.79 8.80
C GLN A 153 -12.12 23.69 10.03
N HIS A 154 -11.26 24.68 10.16
CA HIS A 154 -11.55 25.77 11.08
C HIS A 154 -12.60 26.65 10.40
N HIS A 155 -13.83 26.60 10.89
CA HIS A 155 -14.74 27.69 10.63
C HIS A 155 -14.22 28.85 11.48
N ASP A 156 -13.63 29.85 10.83
CA ASP A 156 -13.41 31.13 11.43
C ASP A 156 -14.79 31.65 11.89
N ALA A 157 -14.95 31.74 13.20
CA ALA A 157 -16.18 32.26 13.81
C ALA A 157 -16.23 33.78 13.65
#